data_05f082b3fd452da4ee1e414d0b255787
#
_entry.id   05f082b3fd452da4ee1e414d0b255787
#
_cell.length_a   1.000
_cell.length_b   1.000
_cell.length_c   1.000
_cell.angle_alpha   90.00
_cell.angle_beta   90.00
_cell.angle_gamma   90.00
#
_symmetry.space_group_name_H-M   'P 1'
#
loop_
_entity.id
_entity.type
_entity.pdbx_description
1 polymer ?
#
loop_
_entity_poly.entity_id
_entity_poly.type
_entity_poly.pdbx_seq_one_letter_code
_entity_poly.pdbx_strand_id
1 'polypeptide(L)'
;MERLAGEGLLPVICGTDTLGVGVNIPIRTVLMTALTKFDGARVRVFSVREFHQLAGRAGRPGFDPDGHVWAQAPEHVIENARALSRAGDDPKARRKATKAKAPEGFVHYDEATMRRLM
;
A
#
# COMPACT_ATOMS: atom_id res chain seq x y z
N MET A 1 -6.33 -19.18 -12.40
CA MET A 1 -6.43 -17.82 -11.81
C MET A 1 -6.47 -16.74 -12.90
N GLU A 2 -5.51 -16.68 -13.80
CA GLU A 2 -5.46 -15.69 -14.90
C GLU A 2 -6.73 -15.66 -15.77
N ARG A 3 -7.25 -16.82 -16.17
CA ARG A 3 -8.48 -16.91 -16.96
C ARG A 3 -9.68 -16.31 -16.22
N LEU A 4 -9.86 -16.67 -14.94
CA LEU A 4 -10.97 -16.16 -14.12
C LEU A 4 -10.86 -14.64 -13.87
N ALA A 5 -9.64 -14.14 -13.70
CA ALA A 5 -9.39 -12.70 -13.59
C ALA A 5 -9.66 -11.97 -14.91
N GLY A 6 -9.24 -12.54 -16.02
CA GLY A 6 -9.49 -12.01 -17.37
C GLY A 6 -10.97 -11.95 -17.74
N GLU A 7 -11.75 -12.91 -17.27
CA GLU A 7 -13.22 -12.97 -17.43
C GLU A 7 -13.98 -12.07 -16.42
N GLY A 8 -13.27 -11.36 -15.53
CA GLY A 8 -13.88 -10.47 -14.53
C GLY A 8 -14.59 -11.18 -13.37
N LEU A 9 -14.35 -12.48 -13.21
CA LEU A 9 -14.98 -13.31 -12.18
C LEU A 9 -14.31 -13.18 -10.80
N LEU A 10 -13.11 -12.59 -10.76
CA LEU A 10 -12.38 -12.34 -9.52
C LEU A 10 -12.32 -10.83 -9.25
N PRO A 11 -13.16 -10.30 -8.36
CA PRO A 11 -13.16 -8.87 -8.04
C PRO A 11 -11.91 -8.41 -7.28
N VAL A 12 -11.28 -9.31 -6.53
CA VAL A 12 -10.07 -9.03 -5.73
C VAL A 12 -9.12 -10.21 -5.83
N ILE A 13 -7.85 -9.91 -5.98
CA ILE A 13 -6.75 -10.89 -5.96
C ILE A 13 -5.74 -10.42 -4.92
N CYS A 14 -5.41 -11.28 -3.97
CA CYS A 14 -4.40 -11.03 -2.96
C CYS A 14 -3.17 -11.90 -3.21
N GLY A 15 -2.00 -11.34 -3.01
CA GLY A 15 -0.76 -12.07 -3.16
C GLY A 15 0.44 -11.30 -2.63
N THR A 16 1.59 -11.93 -2.70
CA THR A 16 2.88 -11.32 -2.38
C THR A 16 3.40 -10.53 -3.60
N ASP A 17 4.51 -9.83 -3.42
CA ASP A 17 5.20 -9.10 -4.50
C ASP A 17 5.59 -10.00 -5.70
N THR A 18 5.78 -11.30 -5.48
CA THR A 18 6.05 -12.28 -6.53
C THR A 18 4.84 -12.54 -7.45
N LEU A 19 3.61 -12.27 -6.99
CA LEU A 19 2.42 -12.38 -7.83
C LEU A 19 2.46 -11.39 -9.01
N GLY A 20 3.19 -10.30 -8.88
CA GLY A 20 3.43 -9.34 -9.94
C GLY A 20 4.39 -9.81 -11.03
N VAL A 21 5.11 -10.92 -10.85
CA VAL A 21 6.12 -11.42 -11.78
C VAL A 21 5.57 -12.59 -12.59
N GLY A 22 5.54 -12.45 -13.91
CA GLY A 22 5.18 -13.55 -14.83
C GLY A 22 3.67 -13.80 -15.02
N VAL A 23 2.79 -13.08 -14.31
CA VAL A 23 1.34 -13.24 -14.43
C VAL A 23 0.74 -11.99 -15.08
N ASN A 24 0.08 -12.17 -16.23
CA ASN A 24 -0.60 -11.08 -16.93
C ASN A 24 -2.06 -11.00 -16.51
N ILE A 25 -2.33 -10.40 -15.36
CA ILE A 25 -3.68 -10.19 -14.85
C ILE A 25 -4.08 -8.74 -15.12
N PRO A 26 -5.22 -8.50 -15.77
CA PRO A 26 -5.74 -7.16 -16.00
C PRO A 26 -6.29 -6.59 -14.68
N ILE A 27 -5.60 -5.63 -14.09
CA ILE A 27 -5.96 -5.03 -12.79
C ILE A 27 -6.16 -3.53 -12.99
N ARG A 28 -7.28 -2.98 -12.53
CA ARG A 28 -7.52 -1.54 -12.55
C ARG A 28 -6.78 -0.85 -11.40
N THR A 29 -6.81 -1.44 -10.21
CA THR A 29 -6.28 -0.85 -8.99
C THR A 29 -5.34 -1.81 -8.28
N VAL A 30 -4.16 -1.34 -7.94
CA VAL A 30 -3.19 -2.03 -7.09
C VAL A 30 -3.18 -1.39 -5.71
N LEU A 31 -3.43 -2.17 -4.67
CA LEU A 31 -3.29 -1.75 -3.28
C LEU A 31 -2.08 -2.45 -2.67
N MET A 32 -1.11 -1.65 -2.27
CA MET A 32 0.04 -2.10 -1.49
C MET A 32 -0.26 -1.95 0.01
N THR A 33 -0.28 -3.04 0.74
CA THR A 33 -0.55 -3.02 2.19
C THR A 33 0.62 -2.46 3.02
N ALA A 34 1.81 -2.38 2.42
CA ALA A 34 2.99 -1.72 2.95
C ALA A 34 3.91 -1.29 1.81
N LEU A 35 4.78 -0.32 2.05
CA LEU A 35 5.87 0.06 1.12
C LEU A 35 7.20 -0.62 1.47
N THR A 36 7.12 -1.70 2.26
CA THR A 36 8.28 -2.48 2.70
C THR A 36 8.12 -3.94 2.36
N LYS A 37 9.22 -4.62 2.21
CA LYS A 37 9.28 -6.08 1.99
C LYS A 37 10.42 -6.71 2.78
N PHE A 38 10.29 -8.00 3.06
CA PHE A 38 11.40 -8.82 3.55
C PHE A 38 12.21 -9.34 2.35
N ASP A 39 13.52 -9.10 2.35
CA ASP A 39 14.40 -9.46 1.24
C ASP A 39 15.15 -10.81 1.44
N GLY A 40 14.79 -11.54 2.49
CA GLY A 40 15.44 -12.77 2.91
C GLY A 40 16.38 -12.60 4.10
N ALA A 41 16.82 -11.36 4.38
CA ALA A 41 17.69 -11.02 5.49
C ALA A 41 17.05 -9.98 6.43
N ARG A 42 16.40 -8.98 5.87
CA ARG A 42 15.80 -7.87 6.63
C ARG A 42 14.58 -7.29 5.92
N VAL A 43 13.77 -6.55 6.69
CA VAL A 43 12.72 -5.71 6.12
C VAL A 43 13.35 -4.41 5.60
N ARG A 44 13.00 -4.01 4.39
CA ARG A 44 13.43 -2.75 3.78
C ARG A 44 12.31 -2.13 2.94
N VAL A 45 12.43 -0.86 2.64
CA VAL A 45 11.56 -0.18 1.68
C VAL A 45 11.77 -0.78 0.28
N PHE A 46 10.73 -0.82 -0.54
CA PHE A 46 10.84 -1.19 -1.94
C PHE A 46 11.89 -0.32 -2.65
N SER A 47 12.62 -0.90 -3.57
CA SER A 47 13.35 -0.12 -4.57
C SER A 47 12.37 0.48 -5.58
N VAL A 48 12.77 1.53 -6.28
CA VAL A 48 11.99 2.15 -7.34
C VAL A 48 11.56 1.11 -8.38
N ARG A 49 12.46 0.24 -8.78
CA ARG A 49 12.18 -0.83 -9.74
C ARG A 49 11.10 -1.80 -9.25
N GLU A 50 11.19 -2.27 -8.01
CA GLU A 50 10.20 -3.17 -7.42
C GLU A 50 8.84 -2.51 -7.29
N PHE A 51 8.81 -1.25 -6.85
CA PHE A 51 7.58 -0.46 -6.81
C PHE A 51 6.92 -0.38 -8.19
N HIS A 52 7.68 0.00 -9.23
CA HIS A 52 7.15 0.12 -10.58
C HIS A 52 6.74 -1.22 -11.19
N GLN A 53 7.35 -2.33 -10.82
CA GLN A 53 6.92 -3.67 -11.24
C GLN A 53 5.51 -4.00 -10.72
N LEU A 54 5.18 -3.57 -9.50
CA LEU A 54 3.85 -3.74 -8.91
C LEU A 54 2.88 -2.67 -9.43
N ALA A 55 3.26 -1.42 -9.37
CA ALA A 55 2.46 -0.27 -9.79
C ALA A 55 2.08 -0.35 -11.28
N GLY A 56 3.01 -0.81 -12.13
CA GLY A 56 2.79 -0.99 -13.56
C GLY A 56 1.76 -2.06 -13.94
N ARG A 57 1.20 -2.77 -12.95
CA ARG A 57 0.05 -3.65 -13.17
C ARG A 57 -1.29 -2.92 -13.11
N ALA A 58 -1.31 -1.70 -12.60
CA ALA A 58 -2.52 -0.90 -12.54
C ALA A 58 -2.88 -0.32 -13.92
N GLY A 59 -4.16 -0.42 -14.25
CA GLY A 59 -4.70 0.03 -15.53
C GLY A 59 -4.72 -1.07 -16.59
N ARG A 60 -5.85 -1.17 -17.29
CA ARG A 60 -6.06 -2.13 -18.36
C ARG A 60 -6.05 -1.39 -19.70
N PRO A 61 -4.99 -1.58 -20.52
CA PRO A 61 -4.91 -0.92 -21.84
C PRO A 61 -6.17 -1.18 -22.66
N GLY A 62 -6.77 -0.12 -23.20
CA GLY A 62 -7.99 -0.20 -24.02
C GLY A 62 -9.31 -0.30 -23.23
N PHE A 63 -9.28 -0.45 -21.90
CA PHE A 63 -10.48 -0.54 -21.05
C PHE A 63 -10.54 0.54 -20.00
N ASP A 64 -9.43 0.83 -19.33
CA ASP A 64 -9.39 1.84 -18.27
C ASP A 64 -8.68 3.10 -18.79
N PRO A 65 -9.25 4.30 -18.56
CA PRO A 65 -8.56 5.55 -18.87
C PRO A 65 -7.34 5.76 -17.97
N ASP A 66 -7.46 5.31 -16.70
CA ASP A 66 -6.43 5.45 -15.68
C ASP A 66 -6.30 4.17 -14.85
N GLY A 67 -5.08 3.88 -14.41
CA GLY A 67 -4.76 2.91 -13.36
C GLY A 67 -4.57 3.59 -12.02
N HIS A 68 -5.00 2.94 -10.94
CA HIS A 68 -4.86 3.47 -9.59
C HIS A 68 -3.88 2.65 -8.77
N VAL A 69 -2.98 3.33 -8.08
CA VAL A 69 -2.05 2.71 -7.14
C VAL A 69 -2.23 3.35 -5.76
N TRP A 70 -2.52 2.52 -4.79
CA TRP A 70 -2.74 2.93 -3.41
C TRP A 70 -1.70 2.28 -2.52
N ALA A 71 -1.24 2.98 -1.50
CA ALA A 71 -0.41 2.42 -0.45
C ALA A 71 -1.07 2.68 0.91
N GLN A 72 -1.17 1.64 1.73
CA GLN A 72 -1.70 1.75 3.07
C GLN A 72 -0.64 2.40 3.98
N ALA A 73 -1.05 3.40 4.75
CA ALA A 73 -0.20 3.97 5.79
C ALA A 73 0.08 2.94 6.90
N PRO A 74 1.20 3.07 7.65
CA PRO A 74 1.47 2.21 8.79
C PRO A 74 0.36 2.23 9.84
N GLU A 75 0.09 1.10 10.48
CA GLU A 75 -1.02 0.94 11.45
C GLU A 75 -1.00 2.00 12.55
N HIS A 76 0.16 2.24 13.17
CA HIS A 76 0.30 3.27 14.21
C HIS A 76 -0.02 4.69 13.71
N VAL A 77 0.21 4.98 12.44
CA VAL A 77 -0.15 6.26 11.81
C VAL A 77 -1.67 6.36 11.63
N ILE A 78 -2.29 5.27 11.20
CA ILE A 78 -3.75 5.17 11.04
C ILE A 78 -4.45 5.32 12.40
N GLU A 79 -3.96 4.63 13.43
CA GLU A 79 -4.49 4.72 14.79
C GLU A 79 -4.38 6.14 15.34
N ASN A 80 -3.22 6.79 15.15
CA ASN A 80 -3.01 8.16 15.58
C ASN A 80 -3.96 9.14 14.85
N ALA A 81 -4.16 8.97 13.55
CA ALA A 81 -5.08 9.78 12.77
C ALA A 81 -6.54 9.61 13.27
N ARG A 82 -6.95 8.38 13.56
CA ARG A 82 -8.28 8.07 14.13
C ARG A 82 -8.45 8.67 15.52
N ALA A 83 -7.42 8.60 16.39
CA ALA A 83 -7.46 9.18 17.71
C ALA A 83 -7.60 10.71 17.66
N LEU A 84 -6.86 11.37 16.77
CA LEU A 84 -6.97 12.81 16.53
C LEU A 84 -8.34 13.23 15.99
N SER A 85 -8.89 12.45 15.04
CA SER A 85 -10.22 12.69 14.48
C SER A 85 -11.32 12.58 15.55
N ARG A 86 -11.23 11.61 16.45
CA ARG A 86 -12.17 11.44 17.58
C ARG A 86 -12.06 12.57 18.61
N ALA A 87 -10.87 13.12 18.80
CA ALA A 87 -10.65 14.24 19.73
C ALA A 87 -11.24 15.55 19.20
N GLY A 88 -11.61 15.64 17.93
CA GLY A 88 -12.18 16.85 17.29
C GLY A 88 -11.25 18.05 17.41
N ASP A 89 -11.84 19.23 17.61
CA ASP A 89 -11.10 20.49 17.73
C ASP A 89 -10.72 20.86 19.18
N ASP A 90 -11.03 20.00 20.17
CA ASP A 90 -10.67 20.26 21.56
C ASP A 90 -9.15 20.10 21.77
N PRO A 91 -8.41 21.20 22.10
CA PRO A 91 -6.96 21.15 22.29
C PRO A 91 -6.55 20.25 23.46
N LYS A 92 -7.40 20.13 24.50
CA LYS A 92 -7.10 19.29 25.69
C LYS A 92 -7.26 17.81 25.34
N ALA A 93 -8.30 17.44 24.60
CA ALA A 93 -8.53 16.09 24.13
C ALA A 93 -7.41 15.65 23.16
N ARG A 94 -6.98 16.52 22.25
CA ARG A 94 -5.87 16.25 21.32
C ARG A 94 -4.54 16.03 22.04
N ARG A 95 -4.25 16.78 23.10
CA ARG A 95 -3.04 16.58 23.93
C ARG A 95 -3.07 15.28 24.73
N LYS A 96 -4.26 14.85 25.17
CA LYS A 96 -4.48 13.61 25.91
C LYS A 96 -4.55 12.37 25.01
N ALA A 97 -4.77 12.54 23.71
CA ALA A 97 -4.81 11.41 22.79
C ALA A 97 -3.49 10.65 22.84
N THR A 98 -3.54 9.41 23.31
CA THR A 98 -2.38 8.54 23.36
C THR A 98 -1.89 8.27 21.95
N LYS A 99 -0.62 8.59 21.68
CA LYS A 99 0.00 8.32 20.38
C LYS A 99 0.53 6.89 20.35
N ALA A 100 -0.01 6.07 19.45
CA ALA A 100 0.57 4.77 19.17
C ALA A 100 1.99 4.95 18.61
N LYS A 101 2.91 4.16 19.14
CA LYS A 101 4.32 4.15 18.69
C LYS A 101 4.50 3.09 17.60
N ALA A 102 5.45 3.33 16.71
CA ALA A 102 5.88 2.29 15.77
C ALA A 102 6.38 1.06 16.54
N PRO A 103 6.11 -0.17 16.05
CA PRO A 103 6.70 -1.38 16.59
C PRO A 103 8.24 -1.31 16.57
N GLU A 104 8.88 -2.03 17.49
CA GLU A 104 10.34 -2.15 17.51
C GLU A 104 10.83 -2.76 16.18
N GLY A 105 11.89 -2.21 15.62
CA GLY A 105 12.43 -2.65 14.33
C GLY A 105 11.59 -2.26 13.11
N PHE A 106 10.54 -1.44 13.28
CA PHE A 106 9.71 -0.98 12.17
C PHE A 106 10.52 -0.12 11.18
N VAL A 107 10.47 -0.50 9.90
CA VAL A 107 11.07 0.29 8.83
C VAL A 107 10.07 1.37 8.41
N HIS A 108 10.40 2.61 8.73
CA HIS A 108 9.50 3.75 8.50
C HIS A 108 9.29 4.02 7.01
N TYR A 109 8.04 4.29 6.65
CA TYR A 109 7.64 4.82 5.35
C TYR A 109 6.46 5.77 5.51
N ASP A 110 6.34 6.71 4.61
CA ASP A 110 5.34 7.78 4.61
C ASP A 110 5.00 8.22 3.17
N GLU A 111 4.24 9.29 3.06
CA GLU A 111 3.90 9.89 1.77
C GLU A 111 5.15 10.32 0.97
N ALA A 112 6.17 10.85 1.64
CA ALA A 112 7.42 11.24 0.99
C ALA A 112 8.16 10.02 0.43
N THR A 113 8.09 8.88 1.13
CA THR A 113 8.61 7.60 0.64
C THR A 113 7.89 7.19 -0.63
N MET A 114 6.55 7.24 -0.65
CA MET A 114 5.77 6.92 -1.84
C MET A 114 6.13 7.82 -3.02
N ARG A 115 6.22 9.13 -2.80
CA ARG A 115 6.60 10.10 -3.83
C ARG A 115 7.98 9.83 -4.44
N ARG A 116 8.94 9.34 -3.64
CA ARG A 116 10.27 8.97 -4.15
C ARG A 116 10.27 7.69 -4.97
N LEU A 117 9.32 6.81 -4.75
CA LEU A 117 9.18 5.55 -5.48
C LEU A 117 8.44 5.74 -6.82
N MET A 118 7.60 6.77 -6.92
CA MET A 118 6.87 7.15 -8.15
C MET A 118 7.79 7.75 -9.19
#